data_1c7fd92d27bb2fbfd31f9be39a05114b
#
_entry.id   1c7fd92d27bb2fbfd31f9be39a05114b
#
_cell.length_a   1.000
_cell.length_b   1.000
_cell.length_c   1.000
_cell.angle_alpha   90.00
_cell.angle_beta   90.00
_cell.angle_gamma   90.00
#
_symmetry.space_group_name_H-M   'P 1'
#
loop_
_entity.id
_entity.type
_entity.pdbx_description
1 polymer ?
#
loop_
_entity_poly.entity_id
_entity_poly.type
_entity_poly.pdbx_seq_one_letter_code
_entity_poly.pdbx_strand_id
1 'polypeptide(L)'
;MENLAVLLTCHNRKNKTIRSLESLKKAHNAFKGDLKITVYLTDDGSTDGTADAVKNKFPDTVVLQGNGNLFWANGMINSWAEAVKHEHDSYLLLNDDTFLLENVFGDFSEAQKYAVEKFGQKGVYIGSTKDPDTGKLSYGGGRLMSKFMYRFKILEPNGSFQECDLGNANIMFVDRSVVEQVGILSKGYEHGLADYDYTLKCRKKDIPVLVTRNYCGLCERDNKGLYHNFESKSLKERIEHLYKPTGIAFKSRLLFMRRFFPYRVPFFFVMGWFKVLFPNLYVKMRF
;
A
#
# COMPACT_ATOMS: atom_id res chain seq x y z
N MET A 1 -21.88 -1.64 -2.89
CA MET A 1 -20.88 -1.65 -1.79
C MET A 1 -21.65 -1.33 -0.53
N GLU A 2 -21.97 -2.37 0.22
CA GLU A 2 -22.81 -2.23 1.42
C GLU A 2 -22.01 -2.47 2.70
N ASN A 3 -21.13 -3.51 2.72
CA ASN A 3 -20.31 -3.87 3.86
C ASN A 3 -18.83 -3.78 3.50
N LEU A 4 -18.11 -2.82 4.09
CA LEU A 4 -16.68 -2.56 3.85
C LEU A 4 -15.84 -2.91 5.08
N ALA A 5 -14.83 -3.77 4.90
CA ALA A 5 -13.76 -3.93 5.87
C ALA A 5 -12.65 -2.93 5.59
N VAL A 6 -12.30 -2.09 6.55
CA VAL A 6 -11.13 -1.19 6.46
C VAL A 6 -9.99 -1.78 7.25
N LEU A 7 -8.86 -1.97 6.59
CA LEU A 7 -7.70 -2.71 7.09
C LEU A 7 -6.55 -1.73 7.32
N LEU A 8 -6.04 -1.69 8.55
CA LEU A 8 -4.90 -0.85 8.93
C LEU A 8 -3.85 -1.67 9.67
N THR A 9 -2.62 -1.17 9.69
CA THR A 9 -1.58 -1.57 10.62
C THR A 9 -0.83 -0.35 11.11
N CYS A 10 -0.45 -0.34 12.38
CA CYS A 10 0.27 0.77 12.99
C CYS A 10 1.40 0.28 13.91
N HIS A 11 2.38 1.14 14.17
CA HIS A 11 3.43 0.94 15.16
C HIS A 11 3.96 2.29 15.65
N ASN A 12 3.72 2.61 16.94
CA ASN A 12 4.17 3.86 17.58
C ASN A 12 3.80 5.14 16.78
N ARG A 13 2.53 5.23 16.34
CA ARG A 13 2.00 6.34 15.52
C ARG A 13 0.65 6.85 15.99
N LYS A 14 0.42 6.88 17.32
CA LYS A 14 -0.85 7.25 17.94
C LYS A 14 -1.58 8.40 17.26
N ASN A 15 -0.92 9.56 17.14
CA ASN A 15 -1.58 10.74 16.58
C ASN A 15 -1.94 10.59 15.10
N LYS A 16 -1.08 9.96 14.27
CA LYS A 16 -1.36 9.73 12.86
C LYS A 16 -2.50 8.74 12.69
N THR A 17 -2.47 7.62 13.42
CA THR A 17 -3.51 6.58 13.40
C THR A 17 -4.88 7.17 13.78
N ILE A 18 -4.96 7.95 14.85
CA ILE A 18 -6.22 8.60 15.26
C ILE A 18 -6.72 9.56 14.18
N ARG A 19 -5.86 10.39 13.60
CA ARG A 19 -6.24 11.32 12.52
C ARG A 19 -6.69 10.58 11.25
N SER A 20 -6.06 9.45 10.91
CA SER A 20 -6.48 8.61 9.79
C SER A 20 -7.90 8.08 10.00
N LEU A 21 -8.19 7.53 11.19
CA LEU A 21 -9.54 7.05 11.55
C LEU A 21 -10.58 8.19 11.63
N GLU A 22 -10.21 9.38 12.08
CA GLU A 22 -11.07 10.57 12.02
C GLU A 22 -11.42 10.94 10.58
N SER A 23 -10.43 10.93 9.69
CA SER A 23 -10.65 11.22 8.27
C SER A 23 -11.55 10.17 7.60
N LEU A 24 -11.38 8.89 7.96
CA LEU A 24 -12.25 7.80 7.54
C LEU A 24 -13.70 8.05 7.99
N LYS A 25 -13.92 8.39 9.26
CA LYS A 25 -15.25 8.73 9.79
C LYS A 25 -15.86 9.92 9.08
N LYS A 26 -15.07 10.97 8.81
CA LYS A 26 -15.52 12.15 8.07
C LYS A 26 -15.93 11.81 6.64
N ALA A 27 -15.11 11.03 5.92
CA ALA A 27 -15.41 10.59 4.56
C ALA A 27 -16.67 9.68 4.52
N HIS A 28 -16.82 8.80 5.51
CA HIS A 28 -18.01 7.95 5.65
C HIS A 28 -19.27 8.79 5.85
N ASN A 29 -19.25 9.77 6.75
CA ASN A 29 -20.39 10.65 6.99
C ASN A 29 -20.77 11.53 5.79
N ALA A 30 -19.81 11.86 4.94
CA ALA A 30 -20.06 12.63 3.72
C ALA A 30 -20.63 11.78 2.58
N PHE A 31 -20.48 10.46 2.64
CA PHE A 31 -20.99 9.55 1.62
C PHE A 31 -22.52 9.38 1.74
N LYS A 32 -23.23 9.61 0.65
CA LYS A 32 -24.71 9.56 0.63
C LYS A 32 -25.28 8.16 0.37
N GLY A 33 -24.43 7.17 0.15
CA GLY A 33 -24.84 5.77 -0.04
C GLY A 33 -24.97 5.03 1.29
N ASP A 34 -25.65 3.89 1.26
CA ASP A 34 -25.67 2.96 2.39
C ASP A 34 -24.33 2.21 2.43
N LEU A 35 -23.54 2.44 3.48
CA LEU A 35 -22.22 1.85 3.66
C LEU A 35 -21.97 1.55 5.14
N LYS A 36 -21.90 0.27 5.48
CA LYS A 36 -21.47 -0.18 6.79
C LYS A 36 -19.96 -0.43 6.79
N ILE A 37 -19.25 0.18 7.73
CA ILE A 37 -17.78 0.05 7.86
C ILE A 37 -17.44 -0.73 9.13
N THR A 38 -16.57 -1.74 9.00
CA THR A 38 -15.90 -2.40 10.11
C THR A 38 -14.39 -2.19 9.96
N VAL A 39 -13.74 -1.68 11.00
CA VAL A 39 -12.30 -1.40 11.00
C VAL A 39 -11.54 -2.53 11.69
N TYR A 40 -10.53 -3.07 11.02
CA TYR A 40 -9.57 -4.05 11.55
C TYR A 40 -8.19 -3.39 11.60
N LEU A 41 -7.66 -3.16 12.79
CA LEU A 41 -6.39 -2.52 13.03
C LEU A 41 -5.42 -3.49 13.70
N THR A 42 -4.32 -3.82 13.04
CA THR A 42 -3.19 -4.50 13.69
C THR A 42 -2.27 -3.47 14.33
N ASP A 43 -2.21 -3.45 15.65
CA ASP A 43 -1.19 -2.73 16.41
C ASP A 43 0.04 -3.63 16.55
N ASP A 44 1.09 -3.33 15.80
CA ASP A 44 2.33 -4.12 15.78
C ASP A 44 3.25 -3.79 16.97
N GLY A 45 2.72 -3.99 18.20
CA GLY A 45 3.48 -3.83 19.44
C GLY A 45 3.81 -2.37 19.76
N SER A 46 2.87 -1.44 19.59
CA SER A 46 3.08 -0.05 20.00
C SER A 46 3.23 0.10 21.51
N THR A 47 4.12 1.01 21.92
CA THR A 47 4.39 1.37 23.33
C THR A 47 3.94 2.79 23.68
N ASP A 48 3.44 3.55 22.70
CA ASP A 48 2.99 4.94 22.85
C ASP A 48 1.51 5.08 23.25
N GLY A 49 0.82 3.95 23.53
CA GLY A 49 -0.60 3.91 23.86
C GLY A 49 -1.53 4.04 22.66
N THR A 50 -1.06 3.69 21.45
CA THR A 50 -1.87 3.72 20.21
C THR A 50 -3.12 2.86 20.35
N ALA A 51 -2.99 1.57 20.73
CA ALA A 51 -4.10 0.64 20.85
C ALA A 51 -5.21 1.15 21.80
N ASP A 52 -4.83 1.63 22.98
CA ASP A 52 -5.77 2.15 23.96
C ASP A 52 -6.48 3.42 23.48
N ALA A 53 -5.76 4.32 22.82
CA ALA A 53 -6.35 5.51 22.24
C ALA A 53 -7.36 5.20 21.14
N VAL A 54 -7.09 4.19 20.31
CA VAL A 54 -8.03 3.72 19.28
C VAL A 54 -9.27 3.11 19.92
N LYS A 55 -9.13 2.17 20.88
CA LYS A 55 -10.26 1.54 21.58
C LYS A 55 -11.15 2.56 22.28
N ASN A 56 -10.55 3.57 22.92
CA ASN A 56 -11.29 4.61 23.61
C ASN A 56 -12.09 5.52 22.67
N LYS A 57 -11.52 5.88 21.52
CA LYS A 57 -12.13 6.84 20.59
C LYS A 57 -13.00 6.18 19.50
N PHE A 58 -12.68 4.95 19.14
CA PHE A 58 -13.35 4.14 18.11
C PHE A 58 -13.62 2.73 18.65
N PRO A 59 -14.56 2.59 19.61
CA PRO A 59 -14.78 1.33 20.36
C PRO A 59 -15.19 0.15 19.47
N ASP A 60 -15.78 0.40 18.30
CA ASP A 60 -16.19 -0.62 17.35
C ASP A 60 -15.02 -1.15 16.48
N THR A 61 -13.80 -0.65 16.68
CA THR A 61 -12.62 -1.10 15.96
C THR A 61 -12.12 -2.44 16.50
N VAL A 62 -11.96 -3.43 15.63
CA VAL A 62 -11.32 -4.70 15.95
C VAL A 62 -9.81 -4.49 16.01
N VAL A 63 -9.25 -4.36 17.21
CA VAL A 63 -7.80 -4.15 17.42
C VAL A 63 -7.13 -5.51 17.64
N LEU A 64 -6.23 -5.85 16.72
CA LEU A 64 -5.41 -7.06 16.72
C LEU A 64 -4.00 -6.74 17.22
N GLN A 65 -3.40 -7.64 18.00
CA GLN A 65 -2.05 -7.46 18.53
C GLN A 65 -1.00 -8.12 17.62
N GLY A 66 0.00 -7.36 17.24
CA GLY A 66 1.22 -7.85 16.62
C GLY A 66 2.33 -8.08 17.67
N ASN A 67 3.50 -8.49 17.20
CA ASN A 67 4.66 -8.81 18.03
C ASN A 67 5.81 -7.78 17.93
N GLY A 68 5.58 -6.65 17.26
CA GLY A 68 6.57 -5.60 17.00
C GLY A 68 7.49 -5.84 15.81
N ASN A 69 7.28 -6.95 15.07
CA ASN A 69 8.10 -7.34 13.92
C ASN A 69 7.29 -7.73 12.68
N LEU A 70 6.02 -7.40 12.65
CA LEU A 70 5.16 -7.67 11.50
C LEU A 70 5.46 -6.70 10.35
N PHE A 71 5.84 -5.49 10.66
CA PHE A 71 5.95 -4.41 9.70
C PHE A 71 4.64 -4.21 8.92
N TRP A 72 4.68 -3.41 7.84
CA TRP A 72 3.46 -3.08 7.11
C TRP A 72 2.78 -4.30 6.47
N ALA A 73 3.55 -5.12 5.74
CA ALA A 73 2.94 -6.18 4.93
C ALA A 73 2.31 -7.28 5.79
N ASN A 74 3.00 -7.77 6.82
CA ASN A 74 2.46 -8.82 7.69
C ASN A 74 1.40 -8.29 8.64
N GLY A 75 1.51 -7.03 9.11
CA GLY A 75 0.44 -6.38 9.88
C GLY A 75 -0.83 -6.23 9.06
N MET A 76 -0.73 -5.81 7.79
CA MET A 76 -1.86 -5.73 6.88
C MET A 76 -2.45 -7.12 6.57
N ILE A 77 -1.61 -8.15 6.38
CA ILE A 77 -2.05 -9.54 6.23
C ILE A 77 -2.84 -9.99 7.47
N ASN A 78 -2.38 -9.63 8.67
CA ASN A 78 -3.07 -10.00 9.92
C ASN A 78 -4.47 -9.38 10.00
N SER A 79 -4.60 -8.09 9.70
CA SER A 79 -5.90 -7.41 9.63
C SER A 79 -6.80 -8.02 8.54
N TRP A 80 -6.26 -8.30 7.37
CA TRP A 80 -7.04 -8.88 6.28
C TRP A 80 -7.45 -10.32 6.53
N ALA A 81 -6.57 -11.13 7.12
CA ALA A 81 -6.87 -12.51 7.49
C ALA A 81 -7.98 -12.61 8.55
N GLU A 82 -8.11 -11.62 9.43
CA GLU A 82 -9.24 -11.55 10.35
C GLU A 82 -10.53 -11.15 9.61
N ALA A 83 -10.45 -10.08 8.80
CA ALA A 83 -11.60 -9.55 8.08
C ALA A 83 -12.27 -10.57 7.14
N VAL A 84 -11.49 -11.43 6.46
CA VAL A 84 -12.06 -12.44 5.54
C VAL A 84 -12.82 -13.57 6.23
N LYS A 85 -12.78 -13.67 7.56
CA LYS A 85 -13.61 -14.60 8.34
C LYS A 85 -15.06 -14.12 8.47
N HIS A 86 -15.32 -12.88 8.11
CA HIS A 86 -16.61 -12.20 8.19
C HIS A 86 -17.12 -11.82 6.81
N GLU A 87 -18.42 -11.56 6.70
CA GLU A 87 -19.04 -11.20 5.43
C GLU A 87 -18.83 -9.72 5.12
N HIS A 88 -17.95 -9.43 4.17
CA HIS A 88 -17.74 -8.11 3.61
C HIS A 88 -17.83 -8.17 2.07
N ASP A 89 -18.38 -7.11 1.46
CA ASP A 89 -18.47 -6.99 0.01
C ASP A 89 -17.15 -6.53 -0.59
N SER A 90 -16.34 -5.85 0.23
CA SER A 90 -15.08 -5.25 -0.21
C SER A 90 -14.15 -4.93 0.97
N TYR A 91 -12.90 -4.65 0.62
CA TYR A 91 -11.81 -4.40 1.55
C TYR A 91 -11.09 -3.11 1.15
N LEU A 92 -10.82 -2.24 2.11
CA LEU A 92 -10.01 -1.03 1.93
C LEU A 92 -8.72 -1.15 2.75
N LEU A 93 -7.59 -1.32 2.07
CA LEU A 93 -6.29 -1.15 2.71
C LEU A 93 -6.02 0.34 2.84
N LEU A 94 -5.78 0.78 4.07
CA LEU A 94 -5.54 2.17 4.43
C LEU A 94 -4.30 2.29 5.31
N ASN A 95 -3.35 3.13 4.94
CA ASN A 95 -2.22 3.41 5.80
C ASN A 95 -2.61 4.30 6.99
N ASP A 96 -1.99 4.06 8.13
CA ASP A 96 -2.22 4.77 9.39
C ASP A 96 -1.79 6.24 9.39
N ASP A 97 -1.12 6.70 8.31
CA ASP A 97 -0.68 8.07 8.08
C ASP A 97 -1.29 8.70 6.81
N THR A 98 -2.33 8.09 6.29
CA THR A 98 -3.09 8.58 5.13
C THR A 98 -4.44 9.13 5.60
N PHE A 99 -4.76 10.35 5.16
CA PHE A 99 -5.99 11.06 5.54
C PHE A 99 -6.93 11.13 4.34
N LEU A 100 -8.07 10.46 4.44
CA LEU A 100 -9.05 10.38 3.36
C LEU A 100 -9.73 11.72 3.08
N LEU A 101 -10.01 11.98 1.82
CA LEU A 101 -10.88 13.07 1.37
C LEU A 101 -12.34 12.58 1.28
N GLU A 102 -13.29 13.50 1.36
CA GLU A 102 -14.73 13.18 1.43
C GLU A 102 -15.26 12.47 0.18
N ASN A 103 -14.62 12.67 -0.98
CA ASN A 103 -15.02 12.05 -2.25
C ASN A 103 -14.65 10.57 -2.40
N VAL A 104 -13.82 10.01 -1.51
CA VAL A 104 -13.17 8.69 -1.70
C VAL A 104 -14.17 7.56 -1.98
N PHE A 105 -15.25 7.46 -1.21
CA PHE A 105 -16.24 6.38 -1.39
C PHE A 105 -17.11 6.58 -2.65
N GLY A 106 -17.37 7.84 -3.02
CA GLY A 106 -18.00 8.17 -4.29
C GLY A 106 -17.16 7.75 -5.49
N ASP A 107 -15.86 8.09 -5.48
CA ASP A 107 -14.92 7.70 -6.53
C ASP A 107 -14.76 6.17 -6.64
N PHE A 108 -14.76 5.44 -5.54
CA PHE A 108 -14.73 3.97 -5.58
C PHE A 108 -16.02 3.35 -6.11
N SER A 109 -17.19 3.88 -5.71
CA SER A 109 -18.47 3.41 -6.24
C SER A 109 -18.55 3.58 -7.77
N GLU A 110 -18.07 4.71 -8.28
CA GLU A 110 -18.02 4.97 -9.72
C GLU A 110 -16.95 4.12 -10.43
N ALA A 111 -15.80 3.86 -9.77
CA ALA A 111 -14.79 2.97 -10.30
C ALA A 111 -15.29 1.53 -10.44
N GLN A 112 -16.09 1.03 -9.46
CA GLN A 112 -16.74 -0.28 -9.54
C GLN A 112 -17.69 -0.36 -10.74
N LYS A 113 -18.55 0.65 -10.93
CA LYS A 113 -19.49 0.72 -12.06
C LYS A 113 -18.73 0.71 -13.38
N TYR A 114 -17.73 1.57 -13.51
CA TYR A 114 -16.89 1.64 -14.71
C TYR A 114 -16.17 0.31 -15.00
N ALA A 115 -15.66 -0.38 -13.96
CA ALA A 115 -14.99 -1.67 -14.13
C ALA A 115 -15.95 -2.73 -14.66
N VAL A 116 -17.17 -2.81 -14.12
CA VAL A 116 -18.20 -3.74 -14.58
C VAL A 116 -18.64 -3.41 -16.02
N GLU A 117 -18.88 -2.14 -16.34
CA GLU A 117 -19.28 -1.71 -17.68
C GLU A 117 -18.20 -1.99 -18.74
N LYS A 118 -16.93 -1.70 -18.41
CA LYS A 118 -15.84 -1.79 -19.39
C LYS A 118 -15.22 -3.18 -19.48
N PHE A 119 -15.10 -3.90 -18.35
CA PHE A 119 -14.37 -5.17 -18.26
C PHE A 119 -15.27 -6.36 -17.91
N GLY A 120 -16.57 -6.15 -17.66
CA GLY A 120 -17.52 -7.19 -17.28
C GLY A 120 -17.32 -7.75 -15.86
N GLN A 121 -16.44 -7.16 -15.06
CA GLN A 121 -16.12 -7.63 -13.71
C GLN A 121 -15.66 -6.50 -12.80
N LYS A 122 -15.77 -6.70 -11.49
CA LYS A 122 -15.21 -5.84 -10.46
C LYS A 122 -13.68 -6.01 -10.36
N GLY A 123 -13.00 -5.11 -9.63
CA GLY A 123 -11.54 -5.07 -9.63
C GLY A 123 -10.89 -4.50 -8.36
N VAL A 124 -9.71 -3.92 -8.56
CA VAL A 124 -8.93 -3.20 -7.56
C VAL A 124 -8.86 -1.73 -7.95
N TYR A 125 -9.08 -0.83 -6.98
CA TYR A 125 -9.11 0.61 -7.23
C TYR A 125 -8.12 1.32 -6.31
N ILE A 126 -7.24 2.11 -6.91
CA ILE A 126 -6.15 2.79 -6.23
C ILE A 126 -6.51 4.27 -6.08
N GLY A 127 -6.71 4.70 -4.84
CA GLY A 127 -6.90 6.10 -4.49
C GLY A 127 -5.54 6.83 -4.46
N SER A 128 -5.36 7.80 -5.33
CA SER A 128 -4.16 8.64 -5.32
C SER A 128 -4.18 9.62 -4.16
N THR A 129 -3.01 9.85 -3.56
CA THR A 129 -2.82 10.85 -2.50
C THR A 129 -1.93 12.00 -2.99
N LYS A 130 -2.13 13.18 -2.43
CA LYS A 130 -1.22 14.31 -2.59
C LYS A 130 -0.54 14.64 -1.27
N ASP A 131 0.67 15.09 -1.38
CA ASP A 131 1.44 15.60 -0.25
C ASP A 131 0.81 16.91 0.23
N PRO A 132 0.50 17.04 1.53
CA PRO A 132 -0.21 18.21 2.05
C PRO A 132 0.58 19.51 1.94
N ASP A 133 1.92 19.45 1.98
CA ASP A 133 2.79 20.63 1.97
C ASP A 133 3.05 21.12 0.55
N THR A 134 3.25 20.20 -0.40
CA THR A 134 3.63 20.54 -1.78
C THR A 134 2.46 20.51 -2.75
N GLY A 135 1.35 19.89 -2.38
CA GLY A 135 0.18 19.66 -3.25
C GLY A 135 0.43 18.66 -4.39
N LYS A 136 1.65 18.12 -4.52
CA LYS A 136 2.01 17.18 -5.58
C LYS A 136 1.58 15.76 -5.25
N LEU A 137 1.43 14.92 -6.28
CA LEU A 137 1.19 13.49 -6.12
C LEU A 137 2.25 12.87 -5.20
N SER A 138 1.81 12.21 -4.12
CA SER A 138 2.69 11.48 -3.20
C SER A 138 2.67 9.97 -3.49
N TYR A 139 1.49 9.35 -3.50
CA TYR A 139 1.30 7.93 -3.77
C TYR A 139 0.11 7.69 -4.71
N GLY A 140 0.09 6.55 -5.41
CA GLY A 140 -0.98 6.21 -6.34
C GLY A 140 -0.65 4.96 -7.15
N GLY A 141 -1.09 4.92 -8.40
CA GLY A 141 -0.82 3.82 -9.32
C GLY A 141 0.29 4.14 -10.32
N GLY A 142 0.86 3.10 -10.90
CA GLY A 142 1.86 3.18 -11.96
C GLY A 142 1.58 2.22 -13.09
N ARG A 143 1.88 2.61 -14.33
CA ARG A 143 1.78 1.77 -15.51
C ARG A 143 3.16 1.30 -15.96
N LEU A 144 3.32 0.01 -16.20
CA LEU A 144 4.55 -0.57 -16.72
C LEU A 144 4.74 -0.15 -18.19
N MET A 145 5.79 0.62 -18.44
CA MET A 145 6.22 1.03 -19.78
C MET A 145 7.14 -0.01 -20.43
N SER A 146 7.86 -0.77 -19.61
CA SER A 146 8.68 -1.89 -20.05
C SER A 146 8.79 -2.92 -18.94
N LYS A 147 8.28 -4.12 -19.20
CA LYS A 147 8.48 -5.28 -18.30
C LYS A 147 9.95 -5.68 -18.26
N PHE A 148 10.63 -5.65 -19.41
CA PHE A 148 12.05 -6.03 -19.51
C PHE A 148 12.94 -5.11 -18.66
N MET A 149 12.74 -3.78 -18.73
CA MET A 149 13.53 -2.80 -17.99
C MET A 149 12.99 -2.52 -16.57
N TYR A 150 11.84 -3.07 -16.21
CA TYR A 150 11.08 -2.70 -15.00
C TYR A 150 10.97 -1.17 -14.88
N ARG A 151 10.59 -0.53 -15.98
CA ARG A 151 10.29 0.91 -16.02
C ARG A 151 8.79 1.11 -15.94
N PHE A 152 8.36 2.03 -15.11
CA PHE A 152 6.95 2.41 -15.00
C PHE A 152 6.81 3.93 -14.91
N LYS A 153 5.66 4.41 -15.36
CA LYS A 153 5.23 5.80 -15.22
C LYS A 153 4.19 5.86 -14.11
N ILE A 154 4.37 6.79 -13.18
CA ILE A 154 3.35 7.10 -12.19
C ILE A 154 2.17 7.77 -12.89
N LEU A 155 0.96 7.39 -12.52
CA LEU A 155 -0.29 7.92 -13.06
C LEU A 155 -0.84 8.98 -12.11
N GLU A 156 -0.96 10.19 -12.61
CA GLU A 156 -1.59 11.29 -11.90
C GLU A 156 -3.10 11.30 -12.22
N PRO A 157 -3.99 11.56 -11.23
CA PRO A 157 -5.41 11.73 -11.48
C PRO A 157 -5.68 12.82 -12.53
N ASN A 158 -6.52 12.51 -13.51
CA ASN A 158 -6.78 13.37 -14.67
C ASN A 158 -8.26 13.48 -15.04
N GLY A 159 -9.15 13.18 -14.08
CA GLY A 159 -10.60 13.18 -14.31
C GLY A 159 -11.15 11.89 -14.96
N SER A 160 -10.27 10.92 -15.29
CA SER A 160 -10.66 9.65 -15.90
C SER A 160 -10.08 8.46 -15.13
N PHE A 161 -10.74 7.30 -15.16
CA PHE A 161 -10.19 6.07 -14.64
C PHE A 161 -9.06 5.57 -15.53
N GLN A 162 -7.91 5.27 -14.94
CA GLN A 162 -6.73 4.85 -15.68
C GLN A 162 -6.33 3.43 -15.26
N GLU A 163 -6.15 2.54 -16.22
CA GLU A 163 -5.58 1.21 -15.93
C GLU A 163 -4.15 1.35 -15.42
N CYS A 164 -3.83 0.63 -14.33
CA CYS A 164 -2.49 0.57 -13.79
C CYS A 164 -2.03 -0.88 -13.55
N ASP A 165 -0.73 -1.07 -13.39
CA ASP A 165 -0.12 -2.37 -13.11
C ASP A 165 0.38 -2.45 -11.67
N LEU A 166 0.87 -1.33 -11.14
CA LEU A 166 1.50 -1.21 -9.83
C LEU A 166 0.68 -0.21 -8.99
N GLY A 167 0.02 -0.67 -7.95
CA GLY A 167 -0.78 0.18 -7.07
C GLY A 167 -0.24 0.25 -5.66
N ASN A 168 -0.09 1.46 -5.11
CA ASN A 168 0.21 1.63 -3.69
C ASN A 168 -1.03 1.37 -2.83
N ALA A 169 -0.85 0.73 -1.71
CA ALA A 169 -1.92 0.46 -0.75
C ALA A 169 -2.04 1.52 0.36
N ASN A 170 -1.59 2.75 0.10
CA ASN A 170 -1.97 3.88 0.96
C ASN A 170 -3.50 4.02 1.01
N ILE A 171 -4.16 3.87 -0.15
CA ILE A 171 -5.60 3.74 -0.32
C ILE A 171 -5.82 2.73 -1.44
N MET A 172 -6.10 1.48 -1.10
CA MET A 172 -6.38 0.43 -2.08
C MET A 172 -7.68 -0.26 -1.74
N PHE A 173 -8.67 -0.09 -2.60
CA PHE A 173 -9.96 -0.76 -2.48
C PHE A 173 -9.96 -2.04 -3.32
N VAL A 174 -10.46 -3.13 -2.73
CA VAL A 174 -10.46 -4.46 -3.36
C VAL A 174 -11.85 -5.06 -3.21
N ASP A 175 -12.47 -5.45 -4.32
CA ASP A 175 -13.73 -6.16 -4.29
C ASP A 175 -13.58 -7.59 -3.75
N ARG A 176 -14.60 -8.12 -3.06
CA ARG A 176 -14.63 -9.50 -2.54
C ARG A 176 -14.33 -10.54 -3.61
N SER A 177 -14.93 -10.39 -4.79
CA SER A 177 -14.72 -11.29 -5.92
C SER A 177 -13.26 -11.38 -6.39
N VAL A 178 -12.47 -10.33 -6.18
CA VAL A 178 -11.02 -10.34 -6.42
C VAL A 178 -10.33 -11.20 -5.37
N VAL A 179 -10.68 -11.02 -4.08
CA VAL A 179 -10.10 -11.80 -2.97
C VAL A 179 -10.41 -13.29 -3.14
N GLU A 180 -11.61 -13.65 -3.56
CA GLU A 180 -12.00 -15.03 -3.86
C GLU A 180 -11.14 -15.65 -4.97
N GLN A 181 -10.72 -14.86 -5.96
CA GLN A 181 -9.89 -15.33 -7.09
C GLN A 181 -8.39 -15.37 -6.79
N VAL A 182 -7.85 -14.39 -6.07
CA VAL A 182 -6.40 -14.23 -5.91
C VAL A 182 -5.92 -14.33 -4.45
N GLY A 183 -6.85 -14.42 -3.49
CA GLY A 183 -6.57 -14.38 -2.06
C GLY A 183 -6.20 -12.96 -1.59
N ILE A 184 -5.62 -12.88 -0.40
CA ILE A 184 -5.12 -11.65 0.22
C ILE A 184 -3.66 -11.37 -0.20
N LEU A 185 -2.98 -10.41 0.45
CA LEU A 185 -1.56 -10.12 0.22
C LEU A 185 -0.69 -11.38 0.34
N SER A 186 0.32 -11.49 -0.51
CA SER A 186 1.23 -12.63 -0.51
C SER A 186 2.21 -12.56 0.66
N LYS A 187 2.48 -13.70 1.30
CA LYS A 187 3.53 -13.83 2.32
C LYS A 187 4.93 -13.69 1.71
N GLY A 188 5.91 -13.37 2.57
CA GLY A 188 7.32 -13.25 2.21
C GLY A 188 7.77 -11.81 1.95
N TYR A 189 6.87 -10.85 2.01
CA TYR A 189 7.15 -9.42 2.09
C TYR A 189 7.07 -8.96 3.55
N GLU A 190 7.97 -8.08 3.95
CA GLU A 190 7.98 -7.55 5.32
C GLU A 190 7.36 -6.15 5.35
N HIS A 191 7.86 -5.22 4.52
CA HIS A 191 7.41 -3.83 4.53
C HIS A 191 6.85 -3.38 3.17
N GLY A 192 7.63 -3.31 2.13
CA GLY A 192 7.19 -2.82 0.81
C GLY A 192 7.01 -3.93 -0.23
N LEU A 193 6.41 -3.56 -1.37
CA LEU A 193 6.18 -4.38 -2.57
C LEU A 193 5.05 -5.43 -2.47
N ALA A 194 4.47 -5.68 -1.31
CA ALA A 194 3.33 -6.60 -1.21
C ALA A 194 2.09 -6.07 -1.95
N ASP A 195 1.92 -4.76 -1.98
CA ASP A 195 0.90 -4.03 -2.74
C ASP A 195 1.13 -4.14 -4.26
N TYR A 196 2.35 -3.94 -4.73
CA TYR A 196 2.71 -4.14 -6.14
C TYR A 196 2.61 -5.61 -6.57
N ASP A 197 3.00 -6.56 -5.70
CA ASP A 197 2.78 -7.98 -5.93
C ASP A 197 1.29 -8.29 -6.10
N TYR A 198 0.45 -7.72 -5.25
CA TYR A 198 -0.98 -7.93 -5.28
C TYR A 198 -1.61 -7.44 -6.58
N THR A 199 -1.31 -6.21 -6.97
CA THR A 199 -1.87 -5.64 -8.21
C THR A 199 -1.36 -6.34 -9.46
N LEU A 200 -0.07 -6.73 -9.53
CA LEU A 200 0.46 -7.53 -10.63
C LEU A 200 -0.14 -8.95 -10.67
N LYS A 201 -0.44 -9.54 -9.51
CA LYS A 201 -1.14 -10.83 -9.41
C LYS A 201 -2.55 -10.73 -9.99
N CYS A 202 -3.26 -9.63 -9.70
CA CYS A 202 -4.57 -9.34 -10.29
C CYS A 202 -4.47 -9.16 -11.81
N ARG A 203 -3.52 -8.36 -12.30
CA ARG A 203 -3.30 -8.14 -13.73
C ARG A 203 -2.95 -9.42 -14.50
N LYS A 204 -2.26 -10.40 -13.89
CA LYS A 204 -2.00 -11.71 -14.50
C LYS A 204 -3.25 -12.58 -14.69
N LYS A 205 -4.33 -12.24 -13.99
CA LYS A 205 -5.64 -12.90 -14.09
C LYS A 205 -6.67 -12.01 -14.81
N ASP A 206 -6.22 -11.00 -15.54
CA ASP A 206 -7.04 -10.05 -16.28
C ASP A 206 -8.05 -9.28 -15.43
N ILE A 207 -7.83 -9.24 -14.10
CA ILE A 207 -8.63 -8.45 -13.18
C ILE A 207 -8.26 -6.99 -13.36
N PRO A 208 -9.25 -6.07 -13.54
CA PRO A 208 -8.98 -4.66 -13.72
C PRO A 208 -8.38 -4.05 -12.44
N VAL A 209 -7.29 -3.30 -12.62
CA VAL A 209 -6.68 -2.47 -11.59
C VAL A 209 -6.71 -1.02 -12.10
N LEU A 210 -7.42 -0.15 -11.40
CA LEU A 210 -7.69 1.22 -11.87
C LEU A 210 -7.22 2.25 -10.84
N VAL A 211 -6.66 3.36 -11.33
CA VAL A 211 -6.48 4.58 -10.54
C VAL A 211 -7.76 5.40 -10.61
N THR A 212 -8.19 5.96 -9.47
CA THR A 212 -9.36 6.83 -9.37
C THR A 212 -9.18 8.13 -10.16
N ARG A 213 -10.30 8.78 -10.52
CA ARG A 213 -10.31 10.02 -11.33
C ARG A 213 -9.73 11.21 -10.60
N ASN A 214 -9.94 11.25 -9.27
CA ASN A 214 -9.56 12.34 -8.39
C ASN A 214 -8.56 11.88 -7.32
N TYR A 215 -7.96 12.82 -6.65
CA TYR A 215 -7.25 12.53 -5.40
C TYR A 215 -8.25 12.08 -4.33
N CYS A 216 -7.91 11.01 -3.62
CA CYS A 216 -8.73 10.39 -2.58
C CYS A 216 -8.21 10.63 -1.17
N GLY A 217 -7.00 11.17 -1.03
CA GLY A 217 -6.40 11.39 0.28
C GLY A 217 -5.19 12.32 0.28
N LEU A 218 -4.74 12.60 1.50
CA LEU A 218 -3.50 13.32 1.80
C LEU A 218 -2.55 12.36 2.48
N CYS A 219 -1.29 12.34 2.06
CA CYS A 219 -0.22 11.57 2.70
C CYS A 219 1.11 12.27 2.43
N GLU A 220 1.90 12.53 3.49
CA GLU A 220 3.25 13.06 3.35
C GLU A 220 4.11 12.11 2.52
N ARG A 221 4.87 12.65 1.60
CA ARG A 221 5.81 11.84 0.83
C ARG A 221 7.03 11.53 1.69
N ASP A 222 7.44 10.25 1.75
CA ASP A 222 8.73 9.92 2.36
C ASP A 222 9.88 10.42 1.47
N ASN A 223 10.41 11.60 1.82
CA ASN A 223 11.49 12.26 1.09
C ASN A 223 12.88 11.80 1.53
N LYS A 224 12.99 11.03 2.62
CA LYS A 224 14.26 10.41 3.03
C LYS A 224 14.55 9.23 2.12
N GLY A 225 15.20 9.48 1.01
CA GLY A 225 15.53 8.43 0.04
C GLY A 225 16.27 7.25 0.68
N LEU A 226 16.01 6.04 0.21
CA LEU A 226 16.62 4.77 0.67
C LEU A 226 18.16 4.79 0.74
N TYR A 227 18.80 5.74 0.13
CA TYR A 227 20.26 5.88 0.02
C TYR A 227 20.80 7.15 0.69
N HIS A 228 19.98 7.80 1.55
CA HIS A 228 20.45 8.97 2.30
C HIS A 228 21.64 8.58 3.19
N ASN A 229 22.76 9.27 3.01
CA ASN A 229 24.04 9.01 3.70
C ASN A 229 24.54 7.54 3.60
N PHE A 230 24.17 6.84 2.52
CA PHE A 230 24.55 5.44 2.37
C PHE A 230 26.05 5.25 2.20
N GLU A 231 26.71 6.17 1.50
CA GLU A 231 28.15 6.19 1.25
C GLU A 231 28.99 6.39 2.50
N SER A 232 28.48 7.12 3.50
CA SER A 232 29.20 7.40 4.75
C SER A 232 29.08 6.25 5.77
N LYS A 233 28.22 5.26 5.52
CA LYS A 233 28.03 4.10 6.41
C LYS A 233 29.20 3.13 6.34
N SER A 234 29.53 2.47 7.46
CA SER A 234 30.44 1.34 7.50
C SER A 234 29.92 0.16 6.66
N LEU A 235 30.79 -0.77 6.28
CA LEU A 235 30.40 -1.97 5.53
C LEU A 235 29.29 -2.76 6.27
N LYS A 236 29.43 -2.93 7.58
CA LYS A 236 28.43 -3.61 8.41
C LYS A 236 27.07 -2.91 8.35
N GLU A 237 27.03 -1.61 8.56
CA GLU A 237 25.78 -0.83 8.49
C GLU A 237 25.14 -0.86 7.09
N ARG A 238 25.94 -0.90 6.02
CA ARG A 238 25.45 -1.03 4.65
C ARG A 238 24.80 -2.41 4.41
N ILE A 239 25.42 -3.48 4.94
CA ILE A 239 24.84 -4.84 4.88
C ILE A 239 23.53 -4.89 5.67
N GLU A 240 23.51 -4.36 6.88
CA GLU A 240 22.29 -4.28 7.70
C GLU A 240 21.21 -3.51 6.97
N HIS A 241 21.53 -2.35 6.39
CA HIS A 241 20.58 -1.54 5.61
C HIS A 241 20.10 -2.24 4.33
N LEU A 242 20.95 -3.06 3.70
CA LEU A 242 20.56 -3.87 2.55
C LEU A 242 19.42 -4.82 2.89
N TYR A 243 19.46 -5.46 4.05
CA TYR A 243 18.50 -6.47 4.47
C TYR A 243 17.36 -5.92 5.34
N LYS A 244 17.52 -4.73 5.93
CA LYS A 244 16.50 -4.13 6.80
C LYS A 244 15.18 -3.94 6.05
N PRO A 245 14.00 -4.34 6.62
CA PRO A 245 12.69 -4.18 5.98
C PRO A 245 12.35 -2.73 5.58
N THR A 246 12.71 -1.77 6.44
CA THR A 246 12.54 -0.32 6.18
C THR A 246 13.73 0.31 5.42
N GLY A 247 14.72 -0.47 5.06
CA GLY A 247 15.85 -0.09 4.21
C GLY A 247 15.64 -0.53 2.77
N ILE A 248 16.69 -1.15 2.16
CA ILE A 248 16.59 -1.64 0.77
C ILE A 248 15.65 -2.85 0.66
N ALA A 249 15.41 -3.58 1.75
CA ALA A 249 14.54 -4.76 1.81
C ALA A 249 14.90 -5.80 0.73
N PHE A 250 16.17 -6.16 0.64
CA PHE A 250 16.73 -6.93 -0.47
C PHE A 250 16.03 -8.27 -0.70
N LYS A 251 15.66 -8.99 0.39
CA LYS A 251 14.92 -10.26 0.30
C LYS A 251 13.56 -10.07 -0.38
N SER A 252 12.78 -9.09 0.08
CA SER A 252 11.45 -8.76 -0.49
C SER A 252 11.56 -8.37 -1.98
N ARG A 253 12.60 -7.58 -2.32
CA ARG A 253 12.84 -7.21 -3.72
C ARG A 253 13.26 -8.38 -4.59
N LEU A 254 14.10 -9.29 -4.11
CA LEU A 254 14.45 -10.51 -4.83
C LEU A 254 13.23 -11.41 -5.04
N LEU A 255 12.39 -11.57 -4.02
CA LEU A 255 11.13 -12.30 -4.15
C LEU A 255 10.25 -11.71 -5.24
N PHE A 256 10.05 -10.39 -5.22
CA PHE A 256 9.26 -9.68 -6.22
C PHE A 256 9.84 -9.85 -7.64
N MET A 257 11.16 -9.69 -7.81
CA MET A 257 11.82 -9.91 -9.10
C MET A 257 11.66 -11.37 -9.58
N ARG A 258 11.81 -12.37 -8.71
CA ARG A 258 11.62 -13.78 -9.07
C ARG A 258 10.20 -14.07 -9.56
N ARG A 259 9.18 -13.42 -8.98
CA ARG A 259 7.77 -13.66 -9.32
C ARG A 259 7.34 -13.00 -10.62
N PHE A 260 7.84 -11.81 -10.90
CA PHE A 260 7.34 -10.99 -12.00
C PHE A 260 8.37 -10.66 -13.09
N PHE A 261 9.66 -10.67 -12.74
CA PHE A 261 10.76 -10.29 -13.63
C PHE A 261 11.98 -11.22 -13.45
N PRO A 262 11.82 -12.56 -13.61
CA PRO A 262 12.84 -13.55 -13.23
C PRO A 262 14.18 -13.33 -13.94
N TYR A 263 14.19 -12.89 -15.18
CA TYR A 263 15.38 -12.57 -15.98
C TYR A 263 16.20 -11.41 -15.42
N ARG A 264 15.63 -10.57 -14.52
CA ARG A 264 16.33 -9.47 -13.85
C ARG A 264 16.99 -9.88 -12.53
N VAL A 265 16.70 -11.06 -12.04
CA VAL A 265 17.22 -11.52 -10.73
C VAL A 265 18.74 -11.50 -10.66
N PRO A 266 19.52 -12.00 -11.65
CA PRO A 266 20.98 -11.96 -11.60
C PRO A 266 21.51 -10.52 -11.54
N PHE A 267 20.98 -9.65 -12.41
CA PHE A 267 21.35 -8.23 -12.42
C PHE A 267 21.02 -7.54 -11.10
N PHE A 268 19.82 -7.78 -10.57
CA PHE A 268 19.38 -7.16 -9.32
C PHE A 268 20.23 -7.64 -8.13
N PHE A 269 20.59 -8.93 -8.11
CA PHE A 269 21.46 -9.51 -7.08
C PHE A 269 22.85 -8.86 -7.10
N VAL A 270 23.49 -8.81 -8.26
CA VAL A 270 24.80 -8.18 -8.46
C VAL A 270 24.77 -6.71 -8.07
N MET A 271 23.77 -5.97 -8.53
CA MET A 271 23.64 -4.54 -8.22
C MET A 271 23.34 -4.27 -6.74
N GLY A 272 22.68 -5.18 -6.05
CA GLY A 272 22.46 -5.10 -4.59
C GLY A 272 23.79 -5.10 -3.84
N TRP A 273 24.67 -6.06 -4.14
CA TRP A 273 25.99 -6.15 -3.54
C TRP A 273 26.98 -5.09 -4.04
N PHE A 274 26.88 -4.70 -5.31
CA PHE A 274 27.67 -3.59 -5.86
C PHE A 274 27.47 -2.29 -5.08
N LYS A 275 26.23 -1.98 -4.69
CA LYS A 275 25.92 -0.81 -3.85
C LYS A 275 26.63 -0.86 -2.50
N VAL A 276 26.66 -2.06 -1.88
CA VAL A 276 27.28 -2.25 -0.56
C VAL A 276 28.80 -2.14 -0.64
N LEU A 277 29.41 -2.74 -1.67
CA LEU A 277 30.87 -2.81 -1.80
C LEU A 277 31.45 -1.51 -2.38
N PHE A 278 30.75 -0.87 -3.30
CA PHE A 278 31.21 0.32 -4.02
C PHE A 278 30.22 1.50 -3.90
N PRO A 279 29.90 1.98 -2.68
CA PRO A 279 28.84 2.96 -2.47
C PRO A 279 29.09 4.28 -3.19
N ASN A 280 30.34 4.81 -3.14
CA ASN A 280 30.70 6.06 -3.79
C ASN A 280 30.55 6.01 -5.32
N LEU A 281 30.91 4.87 -5.92
CA LEU A 281 30.76 4.67 -7.36
C LEU A 281 29.27 4.58 -7.73
N TYR A 282 28.49 3.84 -6.92
CA TYR A 282 27.05 3.73 -7.14
C TYR A 282 26.31 5.07 -7.06
N VAL A 283 26.65 5.90 -6.07
CA VAL A 283 26.03 7.25 -5.92
C VAL A 283 26.37 8.11 -7.15
N LYS A 284 27.64 8.12 -7.61
CA LYS A 284 28.04 8.86 -8.82
C LYS A 284 27.36 8.38 -10.12
N MET A 285 27.03 7.10 -10.23
CA MET A 285 26.33 6.55 -11.42
C MET A 285 24.82 6.89 -11.44
N ARG A 286 24.27 7.35 -10.33
CA ARG A 286 22.83 7.62 -10.18
C ARG A 286 22.46 9.07 -10.53
N PHE A 287 23.44 9.95 -10.62
CA PHE A 287 23.37 11.34 -11.05
C PHE A 287 24.11 11.46 -12.38
#